data_668f1f40c94e202c1caf01945e6c99fd
#
_entry.id   668f1f40c94e202c1caf01945e6c99fd
#
_cell.length_a   1.000
_cell.length_b   1.000
_cell.length_c   1.000
_cell.angle_alpha   90.00
_cell.angle_beta   90.00
_cell.angle_gamma   90.00
#
_symmetry.space_group_name_H-M   'P 1'
#
loop_
_entity.id
_entity.type
_entity.pdbx_description
1 polymer ?
#
loop_
_entity_poly.entity_id
_entity_poly.type
_entity_poly.pdbx_seq_one_letter_code
_entity_poly.pdbx_strand_id
1 'polypeptide(L)'
;VTLYRLMRQLLHRYDNTRLTTVAMHPRYRNIDTDSLPADLAVATEVNSYNYRYMYFPGDMKRYPEKIFYQSEASTEAMGPNFFEMELDKVMGLAYWGAVDYLGESLGWPLKGWNKGVFDMTMLPKPDAYFVKSMFSEEPLVHIAIIEKAGTDTQWNGINVATQRLSENWNRNQGEQLSLYTYTNVDEVELLLNGRSLGVKKNDADPKQRNRIRWDAVPYEPGTLMAVARKAGKVVARHQLTTTGEAVALKLKPETTDWHADGKDLMMVRVTAVDRKGRRVLSAHDLLHIEVKGE
;
A
#
# COMPACT_ATOMS: atom_id res chain seq x y z
N VAL A 1 -29.48 -10.23 10.92
CA VAL A 1 -29.73 -11.54 10.28
C VAL A 1 -31.05 -11.53 9.51
N THR A 2 -32.19 -11.14 10.12
CA THR A 2 -33.50 -11.14 9.49
C THR A 2 -33.54 -10.32 8.20
N LEU A 3 -33.07 -9.07 8.21
CA LEU A 3 -33.02 -8.23 7.02
C LEU A 3 -32.21 -8.87 5.89
N TYR A 4 -31.02 -9.40 6.20
CA TYR A 4 -30.21 -10.10 5.22
C TYR A 4 -30.97 -11.28 4.58
N ARG A 5 -31.64 -12.11 5.37
CA ARG A 5 -32.42 -13.24 4.84
C ARG A 5 -33.55 -12.79 3.91
N LEU A 6 -34.25 -11.72 4.26
CA LEU A 6 -35.31 -11.15 3.41
C LEU A 6 -34.73 -10.61 2.09
N MET A 7 -33.64 -9.86 2.15
CA MET A 7 -32.97 -9.34 0.97
C MET A 7 -32.45 -10.47 0.08
N ARG A 8 -31.83 -11.50 0.67
CA ARG A 8 -31.39 -12.70 -0.06
C ARG A 8 -32.53 -13.38 -0.76
N GLN A 9 -33.66 -13.60 -0.07
CA GLN A 9 -34.87 -14.20 -0.68
C GLN A 9 -35.38 -13.37 -1.85
N LEU A 10 -35.34 -12.04 -1.75
CA LEU A 10 -35.75 -11.15 -2.83
C LEU A 10 -34.80 -11.27 -4.01
N LEU A 11 -33.49 -11.22 -3.79
CA LEU A 11 -32.48 -11.37 -4.84
C LEU A 11 -32.61 -12.71 -5.57
N HIS A 12 -32.81 -13.78 -4.85
CA HIS A 12 -32.95 -15.14 -5.42
C HIS A 12 -34.20 -15.34 -6.24
N ARG A 13 -35.19 -14.42 -6.22
CA ARG A 13 -36.29 -14.42 -7.17
C ARG A 13 -35.87 -14.01 -8.59
N TYR A 14 -34.78 -13.26 -8.69
CA TYR A 14 -34.25 -12.74 -9.96
C TYR A 14 -33.00 -13.51 -10.41
N ASP A 15 -32.13 -13.86 -9.47
CA ASP A 15 -30.92 -14.63 -9.75
C ASP A 15 -30.57 -15.54 -8.56
N ASN A 16 -30.67 -16.83 -8.77
CA ASN A 16 -30.32 -17.87 -7.79
C ASN A 16 -29.00 -18.57 -8.13
N THR A 17 -28.26 -18.07 -9.13
CA THR A 17 -27.01 -18.69 -9.59
C THR A 17 -25.78 -18.15 -8.88
N ARG A 18 -25.90 -16.99 -8.22
CA ARG A 18 -24.79 -16.32 -7.50
C ARG A 18 -24.98 -16.37 -6.00
N LEU A 19 -23.87 -16.59 -5.31
CA LEU A 19 -23.84 -16.53 -3.85
C LEU A 19 -24.01 -15.08 -3.39
N THR A 20 -24.61 -14.90 -2.22
CA THR A 20 -24.85 -13.61 -1.62
C THR A 20 -23.96 -13.40 -0.39
N THR A 21 -23.60 -12.15 -0.14
CA THR A 21 -22.85 -11.73 1.02
C THR A 21 -23.31 -10.37 1.53
N VAL A 22 -22.80 -10.00 2.69
CA VAL A 22 -22.92 -8.65 3.27
C VAL A 22 -21.64 -8.35 4.01
N ALA A 23 -21.15 -7.12 3.89
CA ALA A 23 -19.98 -6.65 4.61
C ALA A 23 -20.24 -6.71 6.12
N MET A 24 -19.31 -7.30 6.85
CA MET A 24 -19.38 -7.45 8.30
C MET A 24 -18.14 -6.83 8.95
N HIS A 25 -18.35 -6.27 10.14
CA HIS A 25 -17.26 -5.85 11.01
C HIS A 25 -17.37 -6.59 12.33
N PRO A 26 -17.04 -7.90 12.35
CA PRO A 26 -17.19 -8.70 13.55
C PRO A 26 -16.35 -8.13 14.69
N ARG A 27 -16.93 -8.10 15.88
CA ARG A 27 -16.26 -7.67 17.11
C ARG A 27 -16.37 -8.79 18.11
N TYR A 28 -15.39 -9.67 18.10
CA TYR A 28 -15.23 -10.65 19.17
C TYR A 28 -14.66 -9.94 20.40
N ARG A 29 -15.14 -10.32 21.58
CA ARG A 29 -14.64 -9.77 22.85
C ARG A 29 -13.20 -10.23 23.11
N ASN A 30 -12.92 -11.47 22.76
CA ASN A 30 -11.58 -12.04 22.79
C ASN A 30 -11.38 -12.93 21.56
N ILE A 31 -10.37 -12.64 20.78
CA ILE A 31 -10.08 -13.33 19.52
C ILE A 31 -9.74 -14.81 19.74
N ASP A 32 -9.07 -15.12 20.87
CA ASP A 32 -8.55 -16.46 21.16
C ASP A 32 -9.58 -17.35 21.85
N THR A 33 -10.52 -16.76 22.56
CA THR A 33 -11.46 -17.49 23.43
C THR A 33 -12.92 -17.41 22.99
N ASP A 34 -13.30 -16.45 22.14
CA ASP A 34 -14.67 -16.33 21.69
C ASP A 34 -15.04 -17.46 20.73
N SER A 35 -15.89 -18.34 21.25
CA SER A 35 -16.43 -19.47 20.52
C SER A 35 -17.64 -19.11 19.65
N LEU A 36 -18.19 -17.92 19.82
CA LEU A 36 -19.40 -17.50 19.11
C LEU A 36 -19.04 -16.71 17.84
N PRO A 37 -19.44 -17.21 16.66
CA PRO A 37 -19.28 -16.48 15.42
C PRO A 37 -20.14 -15.23 15.40
N ALA A 38 -19.79 -14.26 14.55
CA ALA A 38 -20.70 -13.18 14.24
C ALA A 38 -22.01 -13.76 13.70
N ASP A 39 -23.17 -13.31 14.20
CA ASP A 39 -24.48 -13.81 13.81
C ASP A 39 -24.70 -13.88 12.29
N LEU A 40 -24.18 -12.88 11.57
CA LEU A 40 -24.27 -12.86 10.12
C LEU A 40 -23.35 -13.88 9.44
N ALA A 41 -22.20 -14.22 10.05
CA ALA A 41 -21.29 -15.22 9.49
C ALA A 41 -21.93 -16.62 9.40
N VAL A 42 -22.90 -16.91 10.26
CA VAL A 42 -23.71 -18.15 10.18
C VAL A 42 -24.66 -18.11 8.98
N ALA A 43 -25.26 -16.94 8.72
CA ALA A 43 -26.35 -16.79 7.77
C ALA A 43 -25.88 -16.51 6.32
N THR A 44 -24.70 -15.91 6.14
CA THR A 44 -24.17 -15.58 4.82
C THR A 44 -23.59 -16.80 4.10
N GLU A 45 -23.62 -16.77 2.77
CA GLU A 45 -23.05 -17.83 1.92
C GLU A 45 -21.55 -17.59 1.72
N VAL A 46 -21.15 -16.32 1.60
CA VAL A 46 -19.77 -15.87 1.59
C VAL A 46 -19.55 -15.00 2.83
N ASN A 47 -18.51 -15.26 3.59
CA ASN A 47 -18.16 -14.47 4.76
C ASN A 47 -17.28 -13.28 4.36
N SER A 48 -17.85 -12.08 4.32
CA SER A 48 -17.16 -10.84 3.97
C SER A 48 -16.89 -9.99 5.19
N TYR A 49 -15.58 -9.70 5.47
CA TYR A 49 -15.19 -8.93 6.63
C TYR A 49 -14.48 -7.63 6.24
N ASN A 50 -14.86 -6.54 6.92
CA ASN A 50 -14.16 -5.27 6.84
C ASN A 50 -13.04 -5.25 7.88
N TYR A 51 -11.77 -5.13 7.45
CA TYR A 51 -10.58 -4.96 8.31
C TYR A 51 -10.37 -6.06 9.37
N ARG A 52 -10.96 -7.24 9.24
CA ARG A 52 -10.99 -8.27 10.28
C ARG A 52 -10.35 -9.59 9.85
N TYR A 53 -9.20 -9.52 9.19
CA TYR A 53 -8.42 -10.69 8.78
C TYR A 53 -8.07 -11.64 9.93
N MET A 54 -7.85 -11.10 11.13
CA MET A 54 -7.47 -11.90 12.29
C MET A 54 -8.48 -12.98 12.65
N TYR A 55 -9.73 -12.86 12.21
CA TYR A 55 -10.76 -13.87 12.45
C TYR A 55 -10.82 -14.96 11.38
N PHE A 56 -10.19 -14.74 10.22
CA PHE A 56 -10.26 -15.69 9.11
C PHE A 56 -9.74 -17.08 9.49
N PRO A 57 -8.54 -17.25 10.09
CA PRO A 57 -8.04 -18.57 10.41
C PRO A 57 -8.97 -19.39 11.32
N GLY A 58 -9.58 -18.74 12.30
CA GLY A 58 -10.54 -19.37 13.22
C GLY A 58 -11.86 -19.70 12.56
N ASP A 59 -12.40 -18.75 11.78
CA ASP A 59 -13.69 -18.91 11.12
C ASP A 59 -13.61 -19.86 9.91
N MET A 60 -12.48 -19.97 9.23
CA MET A 60 -12.24 -20.97 8.20
C MET A 60 -12.27 -22.41 8.74
N LYS A 61 -11.80 -22.62 9.95
CA LYS A 61 -11.90 -23.90 10.64
C LYS A 61 -13.36 -24.18 11.07
N ARG A 62 -14.06 -23.15 11.48
CA ARG A 62 -15.46 -23.24 11.95
C ARG A 62 -16.45 -23.45 10.80
N TYR A 63 -16.15 -22.85 9.64
CA TYR A 63 -16.96 -22.91 8.42
C TYR A 63 -16.13 -23.41 7.25
N PRO A 64 -15.72 -24.69 7.25
CA PRO A 64 -14.82 -25.22 6.23
C PRO A 64 -15.42 -25.19 4.81
N GLU A 65 -16.74 -25.12 4.71
CA GLU A 65 -17.50 -25.09 3.46
C GLU A 65 -17.64 -23.68 2.87
N LYS A 66 -17.31 -22.63 3.64
CA LYS A 66 -17.54 -21.25 3.20
C LYS A 66 -16.33 -20.64 2.48
N ILE A 67 -16.64 -19.72 1.58
CA ILE A 67 -15.69 -18.83 0.93
C ILE A 67 -15.61 -17.54 1.74
N PHE A 68 -14.41 -16.96 1.80
CA PHE A 68 -14.14 -15.72 2.52
C PHE A 68 -13.76 -14.61 1.56
N TYR A 69 -14.13 -13.39 1.94
CA TYR A 69 -13.85 -12.19 1.18
C TYR A 69 -13.48 -11.04 2.12
N GLN A 70 -12.43 -10.32 1.81
CA GLN A 70 -12.10 -9.10 2.54
C GLN A 70 -12.76 -7.93 1.83
N SER A 71 -13.96 -7.56 2.27
CA SER A 71 -14.77 -6.52 1.64
C SER A 71 -14.22 -5.12 1.82
N GLU A 72 -13.46 -4.87 2.89
CA GLU A 72 -12.64 -3.67 3.05
C GLU A 72 -11.31 -4.05 3.69
N ALA A 73 -10.21 -3.81 2.97
CA ALA A 73 -8.86 -4.11 3.40
C ALA A 73 -8.03 -2.83 3.56
N SER A 74 -6.99 -2.88 4.35
CA SER A 74 -5.93 -1.88 4.42
C SER A 74 -4.59 -2.56 4.63
N THR A 75 -3.48 -1.88 4.35
CA THR A 75 -2.13 -2.43 4.58
C THR A 75 -1.94 -2.87 6.03
N GLU A 76 -2.44 -2.08 6.98
CA GLU A 76 -2.35 -2.39 8.41
C GLU A 76 -3.15 -3.65 8.78
N ALA A 77 -4.35 -3.83 8.21
CA ALA A 77 -5.19 -4.99 8.46
C ALA A 77 -4.68 -6.25 7.76
N MET A 78 -4.10 -6.11 6.58
CA MET A 78 -3.53 -7.23 5.83
C MET A 78 -2.31 -7.84 6.52
N GLY A 79 -1.41 -7.01 6.97
CA GLY A 79 -0.14 -7.30 7.63
C GLY A 79 0.13 -8.76 7.98
N PRO A 80 0.20 -9.08 9.28
CA PRO A 80 0.61 -10.41 9.70
C PRO A 80 -0.39 -11.52 9.33
N ASN A 81 -1.67 -11.19 9.25
CA ASN A 81 -2.71 -12.22 9.10
C ASN A 81 -2.79 -12.78 7.68
N PHE A 82 -2.31 -12.06 6.69
CA PHE A 82 -2.32 -12.50 5.29
C PHE A 82 -1.59 -13.85 5.11
N PHE A 83 -0.44 -14.00 5.75
CA PHE A 83 0.40 -15.21 5.62
C PHE A 83 -0.09 -16.41 6.44
N GLU A 84 -1.11 -16.22 7.28
CA GLU A 84 -1.74 -17.27 8.09
C GLU A 84 -3.04 -17.79 7.47
N MET A 85 -3.52 -17.16 6.39
CA MET A 85 -4.78 -17.53 5.76
C MET A 85 -4.64 -18.71 4.79
N GLU A 86 -5.67 -19.53 4.73
CA GLU A 86 -5.85 -20.51 3.65
C GLU A 86 -6.36 -19.76 2.40
N LEU A 87 -5.43 -19.30 1.55
CA LEU A 87 -5.76 -18.44 0.41
C LEU A 87 -6.72 -19.09 -0.59
N ASP A 88 -6.75 -20.41 -0.69
CA ASP A 88 -7.68 -21.15 -1.55
C ASP A 88 -9.16 -20.90 -1.17
N LYS A 89 -9.41 -20.50 0.08
CA LYS A 89 -10.75 -20.16 0.57
C LYS A 89 -11.06 -18.66 0.50
N VAL A 90 -10.08 -17.83 0.12
CA VAL A 90 -10.25 -16.37 0.04
C VAL A 90 -10.42 -15.98 -1.41
N MET A 91 -11.63 -15.59 -1.80
CA MET A 91 -11.93 -15.20 -3.19
C MET A 91 -11.28 -13.88 -3.61
N GLY A 92 -10.85 -13.07 -2.66
CA GLY A 92 -10.19 -11.79 -2.95
C GLY A 92 -10.34 -10.76 -1.84
N LEU A 93 -9.90 -9.55 -2.16
CA LEU A 93 -10.04 -8.39 -1.29
C LEU A 93 -10.39 -7.13 -2.10
N ALA A 94 -11.10 -6.20 -1.48
CA ALA A 94 -11.26 -4.84 -1.95
C ALA A 94 -10.48 -3.90 -1.03
N TYR A 95 -9.45 -3.28 -1.57
CA TYR A 95 -8.63 -2.35 -0.79
C TYR A 95 -9.38 -1.04 -0.61
N TRP A 96 -9.72 -0.69 0.65
CA TRP A 96 -10.43 0.55 0.93
C TRP A 96 -9.52 1.76 0.72
N GLY A 97 -9.96 2.66 -0.17
CA GLY A 97 -9.17 3.82 -0.55
C GLY A 97 -7.81 3.41 -1.09
N ALA A 98 -7.76 2.54 -2.12
CA ALA A 98 -6.51 2.12 -2.75
C ALA A 98 -5.71 3.31 -3.29
N VAL A 99 -6.41 4.35 -3.75
CA VAL A 99 -5.87 5.64 -4.21
C VAL A 99 -6.21 6.70 -3.17
N ASP A 100 -5.28 7.59 -2.87
CA ASP A 100 -5.56 8.77 -2.04
C ASP A 100 -6.62 9.65 -2.74
N TYR A 101 -7.55 10.21 -1.99
CA TYR A 101 -8.64 11.04 -2.52
C TYR A 101 -9.06 12.15 -1.56
N LEU A 102 -9.70 13.19 -2.08
CA LEU A 102 -10.26 14.29 -1.29
C LEU A 102 -11.68 13.95 -0.81
N GLY A 103 -12.07 14.55 0.30
CA GLY A 103 -13.42 14.45 0.87
C GLY A 103 -13.42 13.71 2.19
N GLU A 104 -13.33 12.40 2.21
CA GLU A 104 -13.25 11.63 3.46
C GLU A 104 -11.95 11.93 4.19
N SER A 105 -12.04 12.27 5.45
CA SER A 105 -10.86 12.56 6.27
C SER A 105 -10.98 11.98 7.67
N LEU A 106 -9.85 11.75 8.31
CA LEU A 106 -9.76 11.30 9.71
C LEU A 106 -9.94 12.44 10.72
N GLY A 107 -10.34 13.60 10.24
CA GLY A 107 -10.58 14.81 11.02
C GLY A 107 -9.72 15.99 10.58
N TRP A 108 -10.19 17.21 10.86
CA TRP A 108 -9.47 18.45 10.58
C TRP A 108 -8.08 18.46 11.25
N PRO A 109 -7.00 18.91 10.59
CA PRO A 109 -6.95 19.64 9.30
C PRO A 109 -6.82 18.76 8.04
N LEU A 110 -6.92 17.45 8.15
CA LEU A 110 -6.88 16.55 7.00
C LEU A 110 -8.09 16.80 6.10
N LYS A 111 -7.86 16.92 4.79
CA LYS A 111 -8.90 17.21 3.79
C LYS A 111 -9.29 16.02 2.93
N GLY A 112 -8.68 14.87 3.17
CA GLY A 112 -8.91 13.67 2.37
C GLY A 112 -8.31 12.42 3.01
N TRP A 113 -8.51 11.33 2.30
CA TRP A 113 -7.93 10.04 2.63
C TRP A 113 -6.50 9.96 2.07
N ASN A 114 -5.52 9.71 2.92
CA ASN A 114 -4.10 9.64 2.56
C ASN A 114 -3.46 8.28 2.89
N LYS A 115 -4.28 7.26 3.15
CA LYS A 115 -3.83 5.90 3.47
C LYS A 115 -3.89 4.94 2.30
N GLY A 116 -4.11 5.45 1.08
CA GLY A 116 -4.04 4.67 -0.13
C GLY A 116 -2.63 4.13 -0.38
N VAL A 117 -2.52 3.08 -1.19
CA VAL A 117 -1.25 2.55 -1.68
C VAL A 117 -0.78 3.26 -2.96
N PHE A 118 -1.66 4.02 -3.58
CA PHE A 118 -1.36 4.95 -4.66
C PHE A 118 -1.67 6.38 -4.23
N ASP A 119 -0.87 7.33 -4.69
CA ASP A 119 -1.17 8.73 -4.49
C ASP A 119 -2.27 9.22 -5.46
N MET A 120 -2.73 10.47 -5.31
CA MET A 120 -3.79 11.06 -6.15
C MET A 120 -3.40 11.14 -7.64
N THR A 121 -2.13 10.96 -7.98
CA THR A 121 -1.62 10.93 -9.34
C THR A 121 -1.45 9.51 -9.87
N MET A 122 -1.99 8.52 -9.17
CA MET A 122 -1.90 7.09 -9.49
C MET A 122 -0.45 6.55 -9.46
N LEU A 123 0.47 7.23 -8.78
CA LEU A 123 1.80 6.68 -8.52
C LEU A 123 1.77 5.77 -7.30
N PRO A 124 2.42 4.60 -7.37
CA PRO A 124 2.52 3.72 -6.22
C PRO A 124 3.32 4.40 -5.11
N LYS A 125 2.78 4.36 -3.90
CA LYS A 125 3.48 4.72 -2.66
C LYS A 125 4.30 3.51 -2.19
N PRO A 126 5.26 3.68 -1.28
CA PRO A 126 6.09 2.56 -0.82
C PRO A 126 5.29 1.35 -0.31
N ASP A 127 4.14 1.57 0.34
CA ASP A 127 3.26 0.50 0.82
C ASP A 127 2.66 -0.38 -0.29
N ALA A 128 2.55 0.15 -1.51
CA ALA A 128 2.10 -0.63 -2.67
C ALA A 128 3.01 -1.84 -2.92
N TYR A 129 4.31 -1.68 -2.66
CA TYR A 129 5.28 -2.75 -2.87
C TYR A 129 5.26 -3.82 -1.77
N PHE A 130 4.83 -3.44 -0.56
CA PHE A 130 4.53 -4.44 0.46
C PHE A 130 3.33 -5.30 0.04
N VAL A 131 2.24 -4.66 -0.40
CA VAL A 131 1.06 -5.37 -0.92
C VAL A 131 1.45 -6.22 -2.15
N LYS A 132 2.22 -5.65 -3.09
CA LYS A 132 2.71 -6.40 -4.26
C LYS A 132 3.51 -7.62 -3.86
N SER A 133 4.33 -7.54 -2.80
CA SER A 133 5.14 -8.67 -2.34
C SER A 133 4.33 -9.86 -1.84
N MET A 134 3.07 -9.64 -1.45
CA MET A 134 2.17 -10.70 -0.98
C MET A 134 1.54 -11.48 -2.13
N PHE A 135 1.31 -10.83 -3.28
CA PHE A 135 0.55 -11.38 -4.39
C PHE A 135 1.40 -11.70 -5.62
N SER A 136 2.63 -11.18 -5.72
CA SER A 136 3.49 -11.40 -6.87
C SER A 136 4.38 -12.62 -6.68
N GLU A 137 4.44 -13.48 -7.70
CA GLU A 137 5.44 -14.55 -7.80
C GLU A 137 6.78 -14.03 -8.34
N GLU A 138 6.77 -12.89 -9.03
CA GLU A 138 7.98 -12.25 -9.53
C GLU A 138 8.83 -11.73 -8.37
N PRO A 139 10.14 -12.03 -8.34
CA PRO A 139 11.03 -11.51 -7.32
C PRO A 139 11.03 -9.98 -7.29
N LEU A 140 10.87 -9.42 -6.11
CA LEU A 140 10.94 -7.98 -5.91
C LEU A 140 11.72 -7.60 -4.66
N VAL A 141 12.25 -6.38 -4.68
CA VAL A 141 12.73 -5.66 -3.49
C VAL A 141 12.43 -4.18 -3.66
N HIS A 142 12.01 -3.51 -2.58
CA HIS A 142 11.71 -2.09 -2.59
C HIS A 142 12.10 -1.44 -1.26
N ILE A 143 12.77 -0.28 -1.30
CA ILE A 143 13.19 0.48 -0.13
C ILE A 143 12.09 1.47 0.22
N ALA A 144 11.68 1.50 1.49
CA ALA A 144 10.70 2.41 2.04
C ALA A 144 11.27 3.08 3.30
N ILE A 145 11.58 4.36 3.24
CA ILE A 145 12.12 5.11 4.37
C ILE A 145 10.98 5.42 5.34
N ILE A 146 11.19 5.16 6.63
CA ILE A 146 10.22 5.47 7.67
C ILE A 146 10.40 6.94 8.05
N GLU A 147 9.37 7.73 7.80
CA GLU A 147 9.37 9.14 8.20
C GLU A 147 9.06 9.30 9.68
N LYS A 148 9.69 10.29 10.31
CA LYS A 148 9.45 10.60 11.72
C LYS A 148 8.00 11.08 11.89
N ALA A 149 7.30 10.54 12.88
CA ALA A 149 5.98 11.03 13.25
C ALA A 149 6.08 12.52 13.67
N GLY A 150 5.16 13.34 13.20
CA GLY A 150 5.09 14.75 13.56
C GLY A 150 5.83 15.71 12.62
N THR A 151 6.39 15.22 11.51
CA THR A 151 6.79 16.11 10.41
C THR A 151 5.57 16.51 9.61
N ASP A 152 4.77 17.41 10.18
CA ASP A 152 3.61 17.94 9.47
C ASP A 152 4.05 18.94 8.41
N THR A 153 3.59 18.75 7.19
CA THR A 153 3.78 19.72 6.12
C THR A 153 2.79 20.86 6.29
N GLN A 154 3.27 22.09 6.29
CA GLN A 154 2.40 23.28 6.24
C GLN A 154 1.87 23.47 4.81
N TRP A 155 0.55 23.50 4.67
CA TRP A 155 -0.10 23.84 3.42
C TRP A 155 -1.20 24.87 3.66
N ASN A 156 -1.05 26.05 3.09
CA ASN A 156 -1.97 27.18 3.34
C ASN A 156 -2.23 27.47 4.84
N GLY A 157 -1.19 27.42 5.66
CA GLY A 157 -1.29 27.61 7.11
C GLY A 157 -1.91 26.44 7.87
N ILE A 158 -2.11 25.29 7.24
CA ILE A 158 -2.70 24.10 7.83
C ILE A 158 -1.64 23.00 7.91
N ASN A 159 -1.52 22.36 9.06
CA ASN A 159 -0.70 21.17 9.21
C ASN A 159 -1.35 20.01 8.48
N VAL A 160 -0.64 19.43 7.54
CA VAL A 160 -1.06 18.22 6.83
C VAL A 160 -0.17 17.08 7.29
N ALA A 161 -0.76 15.99 7.76
CA ALA A 161 0.00 14.81 8.15
C ALA A 161 0.83 14.30 6.96
N THR A 162 2.14 14.16 7.17
CA THR A 162 3.04 13.62 6.18
C THR A 162 2.82 12.11 5.97
N GLN A 163 3.24 11.62 4.83
CA GLN A 163 3.29 10.18 4.58
C GLN A 163 4.23 9.52 5.60
N ARG A 164 3.82 8.38 6.13
CA ARG A 164 4.63 7.60 7.08
C ARG A 164 5.85 6.96 6.43
N LEU A 165 5.84 6.82 5.11
CA LEU A 165 6.89 6.22 4.31
C LEU A 165 7.20 7.08 3.10
N SER A 166 8.45 7.15 2.71
CA SER A 166 8.89 7.87 1.52
C SER A 166 10.03 7.15 0.78
N GLU A 167 10.33 7.62 -0.41
CA GLU A 167 11.50 7.25 -1.20
C GLU A 167 12.53 8.39 -1.29
N ASN A 168 12.33 9.45 -0.51
CA ASN A 168 13.22 10.60 -0.53
C ASN A 168 14.54 10.28 0.17
N TRP A 169 15.64 10.18 -0.62
CA TRP A 169 16.98 9.95 -0.08
C TRP A 169 17.75 11.24 0.17
N ASN A 170 17.17 12.42 -0.03
CA ASN A 170 17.81 13.69 0.32
C ASN A 170 17.57 14.01 1.80
N ARG A 171 18.64 13.99 2.59
CA ARG A 171 18.63 14.22 4.04
C ARG A 171 19.80 15.09 4.47
N ASN A 172 19.88 15.40 5.74
CA ASN A 172 21.06 16.05 6.31
C ASN A 172 22.19 15.03 6.47
N GLN A 173 23.42 15.47 6.19
CA GLN A 173 24.61 14.62 6.34
C GLN A 173 24.67 13.99 7.74
N GLY A 174 24.85 12.68 7.80
CA GLY A 174 24.96 11.94 9.06
C GLY A 174 23.63 11.66 9.77
N GLU A 175 22.49 12.06 9.19
CA GLU A 175 21.18 11.70 9.74
C GLU A 175 21.02 10.18 9.76
N GLN A 176 20.50 9.66 10.88
CA GLN A 176 20.24 8.23 11.05
C GLN A 176 18.76 7.94 10.70
N LEU A 177 18.55 7.03 9.80
CA LEU A 177 17.23 6.68 9.27
C LEU A 177 16.84 5.27 9.66
N SER A 178 15.54 5.04 9.81
CA SER A 178 14.95 3.70 9.79
C SER A 178 14.23 3.50 8.46
N LEU A 179 14.28 2.28 7.94
CA LEU A 179 13.62 1.95 6.70
C LEU A 179 13.17 0.48 6.66
N TYR A 180 12.28 0.19 5.77
CA TYR A 180 11.94 -1.18 5.36
C TYR A 180 12.54 -1.49 4.00
N THR A 181 12.91 -2.76 3.79
CA THR A 181 12.97 -3.36 2.47
C THR A 181 11.84 -4.37 2.36
N TYR A 182 10.88 -4.07 1.48
CA TYR A 182 9.81 -5.00 1.13
C TYR A 182 10.34 -6.00 0.11
N THR A 183 10.12 -7.30 0.34
CA THR A 183 10.62 -8.34 -0.55
C THR A 183 9.83 -9.64 -0.38
N ASN A 184 9.71 -10.41 -1.44
CA ASN A 184 9.13 -11.76 -1.43
C ASN A 184 10.17 -12.88 -1.63
N VAL A 185 11.45 -12.55 -1.45
CA VAL A 185 12.55 -13.53 -1.60
C VAL A 185 13.32 -13.71 -0.30
N ASP A 186 14.36 -14.56 -0.31
CA ASP A 186 14.97 -15.13 0.89
C ASP A 186 15.74 -14.12 1.75
N GLU A 187 16.49 -13.18 1.10
CA GLU A 187 17.35 -12.24 1.80
C GLU A 187 17.60 -10.97 1.00
N VAL A 188 17.94 -9.91 1.71
CA VAL A 188 18.29 -8.61 1.16
C VAL A 188 19.62 -8.14 1.74
N GLU A 189 20.54 -7.73 0.87
CA GLU A 189 21.72 -6.96 1.20
C GLU A 189 21.44 -5.47 0.98
N LEU A 190 21.75 -4.63 1.96
CA LEU A 190 21.64 -3.18 1.85
C LEU A 190 23.05 -2.59 1.65
N LEU A 191 23.19 -1.76 0.60
CA LEU A 191 24.47 -1.12 0.27
C LEU A 191 24.30 0.39 0.24
N LEU A 192 25.26 1.08 0.84
CA LEU A 192 25.38 2.54 0.79
C LEU A 192 26.67 2.90 0.03
N ASN A 193 26.51 3.54 -1.13
CA ASN A 193 27.64 3.90 -2.00
C ASN A 193 28.54 2.69 -2.34
N GLY A 194 27.96 1.51 -2.52
CA GLY A 194 28.65 0.26 -2.79
C GLY A 194 29.22 -0.47 -1.55
N ARG A 195 29.21 0.15 -0.38
CA ARG A 195 29.61 -0.47 0.89
C ARG A 195 28.43 -1.20 1.50
N SER A 196 28.59 -2.47 1.83
CA SER A 196 27.54 -3.28 2.48
C SER A 196 27.26 -2.78 3.90
N LEU A 197 26.01 -2.58 4.23
CA LEU A 197 25.50 -2.33 5.57
C LEU A 197 25.02 -3.62 6.25
N GLY A 198 25.14 -4.75 5.56
CA GLY A 198 24.77 -6.08 6.03
C GLY A 198 23.74 -6.78 5.17
N VAL A 199 23.50 -8.03 5.53
CA VAL A 199 22.49 -8.90 4.89
C VAL A 199 21.46 -9.29 5.95
N LYS A 200 20.19 -9.20 5.61
CA LYS A 200 19.09 -9.68 6.47
C LYS A 200 18.21 -10.65 5.71
N LYS A 201 17.83 -11.72 6.39
CA LYS A 201 16.89 -12.71 5.85
C LYS A 201 15.46 -12.22 5.95
N ASN A 202 14.65 -12.62 4.99
CA ASN A 202 13.20 -12.49 5.09
C ASN A 202 12.70 -13.45 6.17
N ASP A 203 11.95 -12.91 7.14
CA ASP A 203 11.48 -13.70 8.26
C ASP A 203 10.34 -14.63 7.86
N ALA A 204 10.31 -15.81 8.44
CA ALA A 204 9.21 -16.75 8.29
C ALA A 204 8.01 -16.38 9.18
N ASP A 205 8.22 -15.61 10.27
CA ASP A 205 7.15 -15.11 11.13
C ASP A 205 6.19 -14.23 10.31
N PRO A 206 4.90 -14.59 10.22
CA PRO A 206 3.90 -13.81 9.49
C PRO A 206 3.90 -12.32 9.83
N LYS A 207 4.23 -11.96 11.06
CA LYS A 207 4.27 -10.56 11.52
C LYS A 207 5.43 -9.75 10.93
N GLN A 208 6.50 -10.41 10.53
CA GLN A 208 7.72 -9.79 9.99
C GLN A 208 7.92 -10.07 8.51
N ARG A 209 7.25 -11.09 7.98
CA ARG A 209 7.42 -11.60 6.62
C ARG A 209 7.22 -10.50 5.57
N ASN A 210 8.08 -10.51 4.58
CA ASN A 210 8.13 -9.59 3.45
C ASN A 210 8.43 -8.12 3.82
N ARG A 211 8.81 -7.86 5.08
CA ARG A 211 9.06 -6.51 5.61
C ARG A 211 10.30 -6.50 6.50
N ILE A 212 11.48 -6.45 5.90
CA ILE A 212 12.76 -6.42 6.63
C ILE A 212 13.02 -5.00 7.11
N ARG A 213 13.16 -4.81 8.43
CA ARG A 213 13.45 -3.52 9.03
C ARG A 213 14.95 -3.30 9.18
N TRP A 214 15.40 -2.07 8.88
CA TRP A 214 16.75 -1.58 9.05
C TRP A 214 16.68 -0.31 9.90
N ASP A 215 17.47 -0.25 10.96
CA ASP A 215 17.57 0.90 11.85
C ASP A 215 18.99 1.46 11.83
N ALA A 216 19.11 2.74 12.19
CA ALA A 216 20.38 3.46 12.24
C ALA A 216 21.17 3.42 10.91
N VAL A 217 20.46 3.51 9.78
CA VAL A 217 21.07 3.62 8.47
C VAL A 217 21.55 5.06 8.28
N PRO A 218 22.87 5.32 8.19
CA PRO A 218 23.38 6.67 8.05
C PRO A 218 23.07 7.21 6.65
N TYR A 219 22.63 8.46 6.58
CA TYR A 219 22.58 9.16 5.32
C TYR A 219 23.97 9.65 4.89
N GLU A 220 24.35 9.26 3.70
CA GLU A 220 25.47 9.83 2.95
C GLU A 220 24.98 10.17 1.54
N PRO A 221 25.35 11.33 0.95
CA PRO A 221 25.02 11.62 -0.43
C PRO A 221 25.50 10.52 -1.37
N GLY A 222 24.65 10.13 -2.31
CA GLY A 222 24.94 9.04 -3.24
C GLY A 222 23.77 8.08 -3.40
N THR A 223 24.03 6.79 -3.32
CA THR A 223 23.05 5.74 -3.63
C THR A 223 22.90 4.76 -2.47
N LEU A 224 21.67 4.59 -2.01
CA LEU A 224 21.26 3.47 -1.17
C LEU A 224 20.64 2.41 -2.07
N MET A 225 21.17 1.19 -2.06
CA MET A 225 20.72 0.08 -2.91
C MET A 225 20.35 -1.14 -2.08
N ALA A 226 19.19 -1.71 -2.34
CA ALA A 226 18.79 -3.02 -1.84
C ALA A 226 18.97 -4.06 -2.94
N VAL A 227 19.65 -5.16 -2.61
CA VAL A 227 19.92 -6.29 -3.51
C VAL A 227 19.28 -7.53 -2.93
N ALA A 228 18.26 -8.03 -3.59
CA ALA A 228 17.53 -9.23 -3.17
C ALA A 228 18.11 -10.50 -3.81
N ARG A 229 18.23 -11.54 -2.99
CA ARG A 229 18.77 -12.84 -3.42
C ARG A 229 17.80 -13.96 -3.13
N LYS A 230 17.72 -14.90 -4.08
CA LYS A 230 17.02 -16.18 -3.92
C LYS A 230 17.99 -17.30 -4.21
N ALA A 231 18.14 -18.24 -3.26
CA ALA A 231 19.14 -19.31 -3.35
C ALA A 231 20.56 -18.78 -3.69
N GLY A 232 20.98 -17.67 -3.07
CA GLY A 232 22.27 -17.02 -3.26
C GLY A 232 22.41 -16.20 -4.57
N LYS A 233 21.47 -16.28 -5.50
CA LYS A 233 21.49 -15.53 -6.77
C LYS A 233 20.76 -14.21 -6.65
N VAL A 234 21.33 -13.14 -7.21
CA VAL A 234 20.68 -11.84 -7.29
C VAL A 234 19.50 -11.91 -8.25
N VAL A 235 18.30 -11.57 -7.76
CA VAL A 235 17.05 -11.68 -8.54
C VAL A 235 16.32 -10.33 -8.67
N ALA A 236 16.57 -9.37 -7.78
CA ALA A 236 15.98 -8.03 -7.87
C ALA A 236 16.90 -6.98 -7.24
N ARG A 237 16.74 -5.73 -7.67
CA ARG A 237 17.41 -4.55 -7.08
C ARG A 237 16.44 -3.38 -7.03
N HIS A 238 16.60 -2.56 -6.02
CA HIS A 238 15.97 -1.24 -5.92
C HIS A 238 16.96 -0.24 -5.36
N GLN A 239 16.94 1.00 -5.85
CA GLN A 239 17.85 2.03 -5.36
C GLN A 239 17.17 3.37 -5.18
N LEU A 240 17.59 4.08 -4.15
CA LEU A 240 17.31 5.49 -3.94
C LEU A 240 18.60 6.27 -4.17
N THR A 241 18.50 7.46 -4.74
CA THR A 241 19.68 8.25 -5.07
C THR A 241 19.46 9.71 -4.67
N THR A 242 20.48 10.30 -4.05
CA THR A 242 20.50 11.74 -3.77
C THR A 242 20.33 12.52 -5.06
N THR A 243 19.35 13.41 -5.10
CA THR A 243 19.10 14.31 -6.25
C THR A 243 19.68 15.69 -5.97
N GLY A 244 19.94 16.43 -7.05
CA GLY A 244 20.19 17.87 -6.97
C GLY A 244 18.90 18.66 -6.79
N GLU A 245 19.03 20.00 -6.86
CA GLU A 245 17.88 20.90 -6.89
C GLU A 245 17.03 20.67 -8.14
N ALA A 246 15.74 20.95 -8.04
CA ALA A 246 14.84 20.94 -9.18
C ALA A 246 15.21 22.08 -10.13
N VAL A 247 15.44 21.76 -11.40
CA VAL A 247 15.84 22.76 -12.42
C VAL A 247 14.93 22.77 -13.63
N ALA A 248 14.05 21.78 -13.76
CA ALA A 248 13.11 21.68 -14.87
C ALA A 248 11.87 20.88 -14.48
N LEU A 249 10.82 21.05 -15.27
CA LEU A 249 9.62 20.23 -15.23
C LEU A 249 9.62 19.28 -16.43
N LYS A 250 9.31 18.02 -16.16
CA LYS A 250 9.04 17.01 -17.18
C LYS A 250 7.55 16.74 -17.23
N LEU A 251 6.95 16.96 -18.39
CA LEU A 251 5.55 16.66 -18.65
C LEU A 251 5.46 15.35 -19.41
N LYS A 252 4.58 14.48 -18.95
CA LYS A 252 4.30 13.20 -19.61
C LYS A 252 2.80 12.99 -19.69
N PRO A 253 2.19 13.06 -20.88
CA PRO A 253 0.81 12.64 -21.07
C PRO A 253 0.71 11.13 -20.86
N GLU A 254 -0.43 10.65 -20.36
CA GLU A 254 -0.68 9.22 -20.17
C GLU A 254 -0.95 8.50 -21.49
N THR A 255 -1.56 9.20 -22.42
CA THR A 255 -1.82 8.70 -23.77
C THR A 255 -1.38 9.74 -24.81
N THR A 256 -1.03 9.28 -26.00
CA THR A 256 -0.87 10.09 -27.20
C THR A 256 -2.07 10.00 -28.13
N ASP A 257 -2.99 9.06 -27.85
CA ASP A 257 -4.23 8.85 -28.57
C ASP A 257 -5.37 9.53 -27.79
N TRP A 258 -5.56 10.80 -28.07
CA TRP A 258 -6.55 11.67 -27.45
C TRP A 258 -7.39 12.35 -28.50
N HIS A 259 -8.70 12.36 -28.33
CA HIS A 259 -9.67 12.92 -29.25
C HIS A 259 -10.36 14.14 -28.62
N ALA A 260 -10.35 15.26 -29.30
CA ALA A 260 -11.07 16.45 -28.87
C ALA A 260 -12.57 16.32 -29.20
N ASP A 261 -13.26 15.38 -28.55
CA ASP A 261 -14.68 15.05 -28.78
C ASP A 261 -15.60 15.55 -27.64
N GLY A 262 -15.05 16.27 -26.68
CA GLY A 262 -15.76 16.77 -25.49
C GLY A 262 -16.04 15.67 -24.44
N LYS A 263 -15.49 14.47 -24.58
CA LYS A 263 -15.64 13.35 -23.67
C LYS A 263 -14.29 12.79 -23.19
N ASP A 264 -13.28 12.80 -24.06
CA ASP A 264 -11.95 12.32 -23.72
C ASP A 264 -11.27 13.23 -22.69
N LEU A 265 -10.60 12.59 -21.75
CA LEU A 265 -9.76 13.24 -20.74
C LEU A 265 -8.31 12.84 -20.95
N MET A 266 -7.40 13.79 -20.92
CA MET A 266 -5.97 13.52 -20.93
C MET A 266 -5.35 13.94 -19.59
N MET A 267 -4.77 12.96 -18.90
CA MET A 267 -3.98 13.25 -17.71
C MET A 267 -2.53 13.51 -18.11
N VAL A 268 -1.99 14.61 -17.62
CA VAL A 268 -0.58 14.97 -17.84
C VAL A 268 0.16 14.96 -16.52
N ARG A 269 1.13 14.07 -16.40
CA ARG A 269 1.99 14.02 -15.21
C ARG A 269 3.08 15.08 -15.31
N VAL A 270 3.13 15.95 -14.30
CA VAL A 270 4.17 16.96 -14.14
C VAL A 270 5.15 16.48 -13.08
N THR A 271 6.44 16.44 -13.39
CA THR A 271 7.49 15.97 -12.48
C THR A 271 8.62 16.99 -12.44
N ALA A 272 8.97 17.46 -11.24
CA ALA A 272 10.17 18.26 -11.04
C ALA A 272 11.41 17.36 -11.12
N VAL A 273 12.39 17.78 -11.91
CA VAL A 273 13.61 16.98 -12.15
C VAL A 273 14.88 17.83 -11.97
N ASP A 274 15.95 17.16 -11.52
CA ASP A 274 17.27 17.75 -11.42
C ASP A 274 17.99 17.79 -12.79
N ARG A 275 19.22 18.33 -12.82
CA ARG A 275 20.04 18.43 -14.05
C ARG A 275 20.32 17.07 -14.72
N LYS A 276 20.19 15.96 -13.98
CA LYS A 276 20.35 14.59 -14.51
C LYS A 276 19.02 13.96 -14.90
N GLY A 277 17.91 14.71 -14.87
CA GLY A 277 16.58 14.22 -15.20
C GLY A 277 15.96 13.31 -14.13
N ARG A 278 16.49 13.27 -12.90
CA ARG A 278 15.97 12.47 -11.80
C ARG A 278 14.87 13.23 -11.07
N ARG A 279 13.81 12.52 -10.68
CA ARG A 279 12.69 13.09 -9.94
C ARG A 279 13.16 13.63 -8.58
N VAL A 280 12.85 14.90 -8.30
CA VAL A 280 13.15 15.56 -7.03
C VAL A 280 11.93 15.51 -6.14
N LEU A 281 11.93 14.58 -5.17
CA LEU A 281 10.79 14.35 -4.27
C LEU A 281 10.58 15.46 -3.24
N SER A 282 11.60 16.27 -2.99
CA SER A 282 11.54 17.42 -2.08
C SER A 282 11.13 18.73 -2.76
N ALA A 283 10.87 18.73 -4.07
CA ALA A 283 10.43 19.93 -4.78
C ALA A 283 9.03 20.35 -4.31
N HIS A 284 8.88 21.62 -3.97
CA HIS A 284 7.64 22.24 -3.50
C HIS A 284 7.40 23.62 -4.10
N ASP A 285 7.95 23.82 -5.30
CA ASP A 285 7.86 25.09 -6.04
C ASP A 285 6.42 25.37 -6.47
N LEU A 286 6.07 26.65 -6.50
CA LEU A 286 4.80 27.09 -7.06
C LEU A 286 4.78 26.87 -8.57
N LEU A 287 3.78 26.15 -9.05
CA LEU A 287 3.58 25.93 -10.49
C LEU A 287 2.51 26.87 -11.04
N HIS A 288 2.82 27.51 -12.17
CA HIS A 288 1.84 28.20 -12.99
C HIS A 288 1.45 27.30 -14.17
N ILE A 289 0.15 27.00 -14.26
CA ILE A 289 -0.39 26.13 -15.32
C ILE A 289 -1.22 27.00 -16.26
N GLU A 290 -0.87 27.00 -17.52
CA GLU A 290 -1.61 27.67 -18.58
C GLU A 290 -2.00 26.65 -19.64
N VAL A 291 -3.28 26.64 -20.01
CA VAL A 291 -3.82 25.79 -21.07
C VAL A 291 -4.24 26.70 -22.21
N LYS A 292 -3.71 26.45 -23.42
CA LYS A 292 -4.06 27.17 -24.65
C LYS A 292 -4.69 26.18 -25.63
N GLY A 293 -5.83 26.54 -26.14
CA GLY A 293 -6.60 25.76 -27.11
C GLY A 293 -8.09 26.08 -26.99
N GLU A 294 -8.86 25.67 -27.99
CA GLU A 294 -10.33 25.72 -27.98
C GLU A 294 -10.90 24.46 -27.31
#